data_35c10846a39a10118795471f242d57bf
#
_entry.id   35c10846a39a10118795471f242d57bf
#
_cell.length_a   1.000
_cell.length_b   1.000
_cell.length_c   1.000
_cell.angle_alpha   90.00
_cell.angle_beta   90.00
_cell.angle_gamma   90.00
#
_symmetry.space_group_name_H-M   'P 1'
#
loop_
_entity.id
_entity.type
_entity.pdbx_description
1 polymer ?
#
loop_
_entity_poly.entity_id
_entity_poly.type
_entity_poly.pdbx_seq_one_letter_code
_entity_poly.pdbx_strand_id
1 'polypeptide(L)'
;MGGFAIALGLAPQQLLQHINKPPSQLRLIHYPYNLNAEDTQGIGAHTDYECFTLLLPTAPGLEVMNGKGEWIDVPFKEGALIVNIGDMLEIWSNGEFVATSHRVRKVKEERYSFPLFFACDYHTVVEPLPELVARHGQARYSALKAGDHLYAQTIQTFRYLRERLARGEIKLPDGAREVGSLGQHGKNKGLSNEEANR
;
A
#
# COMPACT_ATOMS: atom_id res chain seq x y z
N MET A 1 14.11 -5.30 0.06
CA MET A 1 14.29 -4.73 -1.31
C MET A 1 15.16 -5.62 -2.21
N GLY A 2 16.37 -6.05 -1.81
CA GLY A 2 17.23 -6.90 -2.67
C GLY A 2 16.55 -8.19 -3.16
N GLY A 3 15.77 -8.86 -2.32
CA GLY A 3 15.00 -10.04 -2.72
C GLY A 3 13.94 -9.76 -3.78
N PHE A 4 13.28 -8.60 -3.73
CA PHE A 4 12.33 -8.19 -4.77
C PHE A 4 13.04 -7.91 -6.10
N ALA A 5 14.22 -7.26 -6.07
CA ALA A 5 15.02 -7.07 -7.29
C ALA A 5 15.36 -8.41 -7.95
N ILE A 6 15.85 -9.37 -7.16
CA ILE A 6 16.18 -10.72 -7.65
C ILE A 6 14.95 -11.42 -8.23
N ALA A 7 13.80 -11.34 -7.56
CA ALA A 7 12.54 -11.93 -8.06
C ALA A 7 12.06 -11.31 -9.38
N LEU A 8 12.41 -10.04 -9.65
CA LEU A 8 12.18 -9.36 -10.93
C LEU A 8 13.25 -9.67 -11.98
N GLY A 9 14.27 -10.47 -11.66
CA GLY A 9 15.40 -10.74 -12.55
C GLY A 9 16.39 -9.59 -12.67
N LEU A 10 16.46 -8.72 -11.66
CA LEU A 10 17.28 -7.53 -11.62
C LEU A 10 18.46 -7.68 -10.64
N ALA A 11 19.50 -6.86 -10.81
CA ALA A 11 20.56 -6.76 -9.82
C ALA A 11 20.01 -6.12 -8.52
N PRO A 12 20.36 -6.63 -7.33
CA PRO A 12 19.88 -6.11 -6.05
C PRO A 12 20.08 -4.60 -5.89
N GLN A 13 21.18 -4.06 -6.41
CA GLN A 13 21.55 -2.65 -6.31
C GLN A 13 20.56 -1.70 -6.99
N GLN A 14 19.83 -2.17 -8.00
CA GLN A 14 18.83 -1.35 -8.68
C GLN A 14 17.72 -0.83 -7.74
N LEU A 15 17.38 -1.59 -6.71
CA LEU A 15 16.46 -1.13 -5.67
C LEU A 15 17.17 -0.69 -4.39
N LEU A 16 18.29 -1.30 -4.02
CA LEU A 16 19.00 -0.99 -2.77
C LEU A 16 19.63 0.40 -2.76
N GLN A 17 20.02 0.96 -3.91
CA GLN A 17 20.57 2.32 -4.01
C GLN A 17 19.60 3.41 -3.50
N HIS A 18 18.32 3.11 -3.41
CA HIS A 18 17.26 4.02 -2.95
C HIS A 18 16.94 3.88 -1.45
N ILE A 19 17.74 3.13 -0.68
CA ILE A 19 17.49 2.79 0.72
C ILE A 19 18.68 3.24 1.59
N ASN A 20 18.91 4.53 1.67
CA ASN A 20 19.98 5.09 2.50
C ASN A 20 19.46 5.62 3.84
N LYS A 21 18.38 6.43 3.79
CA LYS A 21 17.68 6.99 4.96
C LYS A 21 16.16 6.97 4.73
N PRO A 22 15.57 5.80 4.56
CA PRO A 22 14.15 5.70 4.28
C PRO A 22 13.32 6.09 5.51
N PRO A 23 12.22 6.83 5.35
CA PRO A 23 11.30 7.18 6.43
C PRO A 23 10.39 5.98 6.79
N SER A 24 10.98 4.80 6.90
CA SER A 24 10.24 3.59 7.29
C SER A 24 9.68 3.71 8.70
N GLN A 25 8.51 3.14 8.94
CA GLN A 25 7.80 3.29 10.21
C GLN A 25 7.31 1.94 10.74
N LEU A 26 7.68 1.61 11.99
CA LEU A 26 7.04 0.54 12.74
C LEU A 26 5.86 1.14 13.53
N ARG A 27 4.68 0.53 13.38
CA ARG A 27 3.51 0.85 14.21
C ARG A 27 3.18 -0.29 15.14
N LEU A 28 2.61 0.05 16.30
CA LEU A 28 2.06 -0.87 17.28
C LEU A 28 0.56 -0.58 17.33
N ILE A 29 -0.26 -1.50 16.83
CA ILE A 29 -1.70 -1.32 16.70
C ILE A 29 -2.40 -2.32 17.62
N HIS A 30 -3.27 -1.81 18.48
CA HIS A 30 -4.11 -2.60 19.37
C HIS A 30 -5.56 -2.52 18.92
N TYR A 31 -6.17 -3.67 18.72
CA TYR A 31 -7.59 -3.84 18.48
C TYR A 31 -8.19 -4.48 19.74
N PRO A 32 -8.84 -3.69 20.62
CA PRO A 32 -9.36 -4.20 21.89
C PRO A 32 -10.49 -5.19 21.64
N TYR A 33 -10.59 -6.15 22.55
CA TYR A 33 -11.70 -7.09 22.61
C TYR A 33 -13.05 -6.34 22.65
N ASN A 34 -13.99 -6.75 21.80
CA ASN A 34 -15.33 -6.18 21.79
C ASN A 34 -16.38 -7.24 21.44
N LEU A 35 -17.14 -7.66 22.45
CA LEU A 35 -18.23 -8.65 22.28
C LEU A 35 -19.29 -8.21 21.25
N ASN A 36 -19.52 -6.91 21.15
CA ASN A 36 -20.52 -6.32 20.25
C ASN A 36 -19.91 -5.90 18.88
N ALA A 37 -18.69 -6.38 18.56
CA ALA A 37 -18.13 -6.16 17.23
C ALA A 37 -19.02 -6.92 16.24
N GLU A 38 -19.99 -6.22 15.68
CA GLU A 38 -20.63 -6.62 14.45
C GLU A 38 -19.59 -6.61 13.33
N ASP A 39 -19.87 -7.24 12.21
CA ASP A 39 -19.02 -7.39 11.02
C ASP A 39 -18.70 -6.03 10.35
N THR A 40 -18.23 -5.06 11.14
CA THR A 40 -17.87 -3.73 10.72
C THR A 40 -16.36 -3.63 10.53
N GLN A 41 -15.91 -2.82 9.58
CA GLN A 41 -14.50 -2.65 9.25
C GLN A 41 -13.71 -2.04 10.44
N GLY A 42 -12.63 -2.69 10.85
CA GLY A 42 -11.68 -2.13 11.80
C GLY A 42 -10.83 -1.03 11.15
N ILE A 43 -10.12 -1.38 10.06
CA ILE A 43 -9.44 -0.45 9.16
C ILE A 43 -10.03 -0.67 7.77
N GLY A 44 -10.46 0.42 7.12
CA GLY A 44 -11.05 0.40 5.78
C GLY A 44 -10.09 -0.10 4.70
N ALA A 45 -10.65 -0.45 3.55
CA ALA A 45 -9.87 -0.92 2.40
C ALA A 45 -8.88 0.14 1.92
N HIS A 46 -7.61 -0.24 1.79
CA HIS A 46 -6.52 0.62 1.32
C HIS A 46 -5.37 -0.22 0.75
N THR A 47 -4.46 0.43 0.07
CA THR A 47 -3.11 -0.08 -0.22
C THR A 47 -2.11 0.62 0.70
N ASP A 48 -0.97 -0.01 0.95
CA ASP A 48 0.14 0.65 1.65
C ASP A 48 0.90 1.57 0.69
N TYR A 49 1.35 2.71 1.17
CA TYR A 49 1.90 3.80 0.34
C TYR A 49 3.39 3.65 0.07
N GLU A 50 4.05 2.81 0.86
CA GLU A 50 5.48 2.55 0.84
C GLU A 50 5.84 1.50 -0.21
N CYS A 51 7.05 0.92 -0.09
CA CYS A 51 7.48 -0.16 -0.99
C CYS A 51 6.78 -1.48 -0.65
N PHE A 52 6.78 -1.84 0.61
CA PHE A 52 6.12 -3.04 1.14
C PHE A 52 5.97 -2.94 2.66
N THR A 53 5.10 -3.77 3.21
CA THR A 53 4.91 -3.91 4.65
C THR A 53 5.28 -5.31 5.12
N LEU A 54 6.03 -5.39 6.22
CA LEU A 54 6.17 -6.62 6.99
C LEU A 54 5.22 -6.55 8.18
N LEU A 55 4.22 -7.40 8.18
CA LEU A 55 3.18 -7.41 9.20
C LEU A 55 3.28 -8.66 10.06
N LEU A 56 3.43 -8.46 11.38
CA LEU A 56 3.30 -9.51 12.39
C LEU A 56 1.97 -9.33 13.13
N PRO A 57 0.93 -10.12 12.84
CA PRO A 57 -0.30 -10.12 13.60
C PRO A 57 -0.23 -11.12 14.76
N THR A 58 -1.04 -10.93 15.81
CA THR A 58 -1.18 -11.88 16.92
C THR A 58 -2.46 -12.73 16.84
N ALA A 59 -3.38 -12.37 15.93
CA ALA A 59 -4.64 -13.08 15.72
C ALA A 59 -5.14 -12.87 14.27
N PRO A 60 -6.14 -13.64 13.81
CA PRO A 60 -6.78 -13.49 12.50
C PRO A 60 -7.43 -12.12 12.29
N GLY A 61 -7.97 -11.85 11.08
CA GLY A 61 -8.79 -10.68 10.79
C GLY A 61 -8.26 -9.80 9.66
N LEU A 62 -7.11 -10.11 9.08
CA LEU A 62 -6.65 -9.47 7.85
C LEU A 62 -7.37 -10.11 6.65
N GLU A 63 -7.93 -9.29 5.79
CA GLU A 63 -8.48 -9.67 4.50
C GLU A 63 -7.78 -8.94 3.37
N VAL A 64 -7.58 -9.63 2.26
CA VAL A 64 -6.98 -9.08 1.02
C VAL A 64 -7.95 -9.23 -0.14
N MET A 65 -7.90 -8.30 -1.07
CA MET A 65 -8.72 -8.34 -2.28
C MET A 65 -8.01 -9.15 -3.37
N ASN A 66 -8.69 -10.15 -3.92
CA ASN A 66 -8.17 -10.91 -5.06
C ASN A 66 -8.39 -10.18 -6.40
N GLY A 67 -7.88 -10.75 -7.50
CA GLY A 67 -8.02 -10.18 -8.85
C GLY A 67 -9.46 -10.10 -9.38
N LYS A 68 -10.42 -10.77 -8.71
CA LYS A 68 -11.85 -10.71 -9.05
C LYS A 68 -12.62 -9.68 -8.22
N GLY A 69 -11.95 -8.96 -7.30
CA GLY A 69 -12.58 -8.00 -6.39
C GLY A 69 -13.21 -8.63 -5.15
N GLU A 70 -12.93 -9.89 -4.87
CA GLU A 70 -13.46 -10.60 -3.70
C GLU A 70 -12.48 -10.46 -2.51
N TRP A 71 -13.02 -10.30 -1.31
CA TRP A 71 -12.25 -10.30 -0.08
C TRP A 71 -11.96 -11.72 0.38
N ILE A 72 -10.69 -12.00 0.66
CA ILE A 72 -10.21 -13.31 1.11
C ILE A 72 -9.51 -13.14 2.46
N ASP A 73 -9.89 -13.96 3.44
CA ASP A 73 -9.18 -14.03 4.72
C ASP A 73 -7.73 -14.49 4.50
N VAL A 74 -6.78 -13.76 5.08
CA VAL A 74 -5.38 -14.19 5.16
C VAL A 74 -5.24 -15.20 6.29
N PRO A 75 -4.81 -16.44 6.03
CA PRO A 75 -4.64 -17.44 7.06
C PRO A 75 -3.66 -16.96 8.14
N PHE A 76 -4.10 -17.01 9.39
CA PHE A 76 -3.24 -16.71 10.53
C PHE A 76 -2.30 -17.88 10.82
N LYS A 77 -1.02 -17.57 10.99
CA LYS A 77 0.00 -18.50 11.46
C LYS A 77 0.87 -17.79 12.51
N GLU A 78 0.90 -18.31 13.71
CA GLU A 78 1.69 -17.74 14.81
C GLU A 78 3.17 -17.58 14.42
N GLY A 79 3.74 -16.42 14.72
CA GLY A 79 5.14 -16.08 14.43
C GLY A 79 5.46 -15.85 12.96
N ALA A 80 4.51 -16.02 12.04
CA ALA A 80 4.73 -15.76 10.62
C ALA A 80 4.58 -14.27 10.30
N LEU A 81 5.49 -13.77 9.45
CA LEU A 81 5.38 -12.45 8.85
C LEU A 81 4.57 -12.52 7.56
N ILE A 82 3.64 -11.60 7.42
CA ILE A 82 2.93 -11.35 6.15
C ILE A 82 3.68 -10.25 5.40
N VAL A 83 4.00 -10.50 4.12
CA VAL A 83 4.63 -9.52 3.24
C VAL A 83 3.56 -8.95 2.33
N ASN A 84 3.27 -7.65 2.47
CA ASN A 84 2.29 -6.94 1.67
C ASN A 84 2.99 -5.96 0.73
N ILE A 85 2.70 -6.04 -0.57
CA ILE A 85 3.26 -5.14 -1.57
C ILE A 85 2.59 -3.77 -1.45
N GLY A 86 3.39 -2.71 -1.50
CA GLY A 86 2.92 -1.34 -1.49
C GLY A 86 3.03 -0.64 -2.85
N ASP A 87 2.49 0.57 -2.91
CA ASP A 87 2.32 1.37 -4.12
C ASP A 87 3.63 1.60 -4.88
N MET A 88 4.73 1.89 -4.17
CA MET A 88 6.01 2.20 -4.79
C MET A 88 6.62 1.00 -5.48
N LEU A 89 6.48 -0.21 -4.91
CA LEU A 89 6.98 -1.43 -5.53
C LEU A 89 6.12 -1.84 -6.72
N GLU A 90 4.81 -1.58 -6.70
CA GLU A 90 3.94 -1.76 -7.87
C GLU A 90 4.41 -0.90 -9.04
N ILE A 91 4.72 0.39 -8.78
CA ILE A 91 5.19 1.31 -9.81
C ILE A 91 6.56 0.86 -10.35
N TRP A 92 7.54 0.63 -9.50
CA TRP A 92 8.88 0.17 -9.91
C TRP A 92 8.85 -1.10 -10.74
N SER A 93 8.01 -2.05 -10.32
CA SER A 93 7.86 -3.33 -11.03
C SER A 93 7.02 -3.24 -12.31
N ASN A 94 6.58 -2.05 -12.69
CA ASN A 94 5.65 -1.85 -13.81
C ASN A 94 4.40 -2.75 -13.71
N GLY A 95 3.97 -3.05 -12.47
CA GLY A 95 2.80 -3.88 -12.16
C GLY A 95 3.04 -5.39 -12.19
N GLU A 96 4.29 -5.87 -12.21
CA GLU A 96 4.58 -7.29 -11.98
C GLU A 96 4.28 -7.69 -10.52
N PHE A 97 4.63 -6.83 -9.57
CA PHE A 97 4.05 -6.84 -8.23
C PHE A 97 2.87 -5.89 -8.17
N VAL A 98 1.81 -6.28 -7.50
CA VAL A 98 0.59 -5.48 -7.36
C VAL A 98 0.39 -5.12 -5.91
N ALA A 99 0.21 -3.83 -5.62
CA ALA A 99 -0.18 -3.37 -4.31
C ALA A 99 -1.55 -3.99 -3.97
N THR A 100 -1.57 -4.79 -2.93
CA THR A 100 -2.76 -5.57 -2.58
C THR A 100 -3.67 -4.73 -1.70
N SER A 101 -4.87 -4.43 -2.20
CA SER A 101 -5.91 -3.82 -1.36
C SER A 101 -6.23 -4.76 -0.21
N HIS A 102 -6.17 -4.24 1.00
CA HIS A 102 -6.41 -5.01 2.21
C HIS A 102 -7.21 -4.20 3.23
N ARG A 103 -7.81 -4.92 4.16
CA ARG A 103 -8.58 -4.35 5.27
C ARG A 103 -8.46 -5.24 6.51
N VAL A 104 -8.80 -4.70 7.66
CA VAL A 104 -8.94 -5.48 8.88
C VAL A 104 -10.41 -5.47 9.26
N ARG A 105 -11.03 -6.67 9.31
CA ARG A 105 -12.37 -6.82 9.86
C ARG A 105 -12.33 -6.67 11.38
N LYS A 106 -13.41 -6.21 11.98
CA LYS A 106 -13.54 -6.25 13.44
C LYS A 106 -13.59 -7.70 13.89
N VAL A 107 -12.70 -8.03 14.82
CA VAL A 107 -12.66 -9.33 15.46
C VAL A 107 -13.15 -9.22 16.90
N LYS A 108 -13.81 -10.27 17.38
CA LYS A 108 -14.25 -10.34 18.79
C LYS A 108 -13.09 -10.58 19.74
N GLU A 109 -11.95 -11.03 19.22
CA GLU A 109 -10.74 -11.35 19.97
C GLU A 109 -9.86 -10.10 20.13
N GLU A 110 -9.12 -10.05 21.22
CA GLU A 110 -8.06 -9.06 21.37
C GLU A 110 -6.95 -9.34 20.37
N ARG A 111 -6.59 -8.33 19.59
CA ARG A 111 -5.62 -8.46 18.51
C ARG A 111 -4.61 -7.33 18.55
N TYR A 112 -3.35 -7.70 18.41
CA TYR A 112 -2.26 -6.75 18.16
C TYR A 112 -1.74 -6.95 16.74
N SER A 113 -1.18 -5.89 16.18
CA SER A 113 -0.62 -5.88 14.83
C SER A 113 0.61 -4.98 14.81
N PHE A 114 1.71 -5.49 14.27
CA PHE A 114 3.01 -4.81 14.24
C PHE A 114 3.46 -4.66 12.78
N PRO A 115 2.88 -3.71 12.01
CA PRO A 115 3.32 -3.45 10.64
C PRO A 115 4.59 -2.59 10.65
N LEU A 116 5.62 -3.06 9.94
CA LEU A 116 6.77 -2.27 9.50
C LEU A 116 6.51 -1.81 8.06
N PHE A 117 6.12 -0.57 7.89
CA PHE A 117 5.98 0.09 6.59
C PHE A 117 7.36 0.45 6.08
N PHE A 118 7.83 -0.25 5.06
CA PHE A 118 9.18 -0.08 4.53
C PHE A 118 9.16 0.84 3.31
N ALA A 119 9.71 2.03 3.50
CA ALA A 119 9.81 3.06 2.46
C ALA A 119 11.16 3.02 1.72
N CYS A 120 11.27 3.75 0.62
CA CYS A 120 12.54 4.22 0.07
C CYS A 120 12.86 5.64 0.54
N ASP A 121 14.02 6.17 0.15
CA ASP A 121 14.45 7.52 0.51
C ASP A 121 13.45 8.58 0.04
N TYR A 122 13.20 9.59 0.87
CA TYR A 122 12.15 10.60 0.68
C TYR A 122 12.18 11.31 -0.68
N HIS A 123 13.39 11.61 -1.19
CA HIS A 123 13.56 12.34 -2.46
C HIS A 123 13.65 11.43 -3.69
N THR A 124 13.48 10.13 -3.52
CA THR A 124 13.51 9.18 -4.64
C THR A 124 12.37 9.45 -5.61
N VAL A 125 12.71 9.50 -6.90
CA VAL A 125 11.73 9.43 -7.98
C VAL A 125 11.45 7.95 -8.23
N VAL A 126 10.21 7.55 -8.04
CA VAL A 126 9.70 6.19 -8.27
C VAL A 126 9.02 6.16 -9.62
N GLU A 127 9.57 5.39 -10.54
CA GLU A 127 9.04 5.21 -11.90
C GLU A 127 9.27 3.78 -12.37
N PRO A 128 8.52 3.29 -13.35
CA PRO A 128 8.73 1.94 -13.88
C PRO A 128 10.17 1.75 -14.34
N LEU A 129 10.81 0.68 -13.86
CA LEU A 129 12.20 0.37 -14.21
C LEU A 129 12.32 0.06 -15.71
N PRO A 130 13.34 0.61 -16.42
CA PRO A 130 13.46 0.48 -17.88
C PRO A 130 13.41 -0.96 -18.38
N GLU A 131 14.02 -1.91 -17.65
CA GLU A 131 14.04 -3.32 -18.01
C GLU A 131 12.63 -3.92 -17.98
N LEU A 132 11.80 -3.49 -17.04
CA LEU A 132 10.42 -3.97 -16.90
C LEU A 132 9.49 -3.27 -17.89
N VAL A 133 9.77 -2.01 -18.23
CA VAL A 133 9.10 -1.33 -19.33
C VAL A 133 9.38 -2.05 -20.66
N ALA A 134 10.64 -2.40 -20.92
CA ALA A 134 11.03 -3.14 -22.14
C ALA A 134 10.35 -4.52 -22.22
N ARG A 135 10.20 -5.22 -21.07
CA ARG A 135 9.52 -6.51 -20.99
C ARG A 135 8.04 -6.44 -21.35
N HIS A 136 7.38 -5.33 -20.99
CA HIS A 136 5.94 -5.12 -21.20
C HIS A 136 5.59 -4.24 -22.40
N GLY A 137 6.60 -3.69 -23.09
CA GLY A 137 6.43 -2.85 -24.27
C GLY A 137 6.04 -1.40 -23.96
N GLN A 138 5.60 -1.09 -22.72
CA GLN A 138 5.20 0.27 -22.31
C GLN A 138 5.28 0.46 -20.79
N ALA A 139 5.46 1.71 -20.38
CA ALA A 139 5.28 2.11 -18.98
C ALA A 139 3.78 2.17 -18.64
N ARG A 140 3.40 1.52 -17.54
CA ARG A 140 2.00 1.48 -17.05
C ARG A 140 1.70 2.58 -16.04
N TYR A 141 2.72 3.20 -15.49
CA TYR A 141 2.62 4.19 -14.41
C TYR A 141 3.45 5.42 -14.78
N SER A 142 2.99 6.59 -14.36
CA SER A 142 3.78 7.80 -14.36
C SER A 142 4.69 7.86 -13.14
N ALA A 143 5.81 8.55 -13.27
CA ALA A 143 6.73 8.81 -12.17
C ALA A 143 6.05 9.59 -11.03
N LEU A 144 6.48 9.35 -9.80
CA LEU A 144 6.13 10.14 -8.62
C LEU A 144 7.34 10.31 -7.70
N LYS A 145 7.33 11.34 -6.86
CA LYS A 145 8.30 11.48 -5.78
C LYS A 145 7.79 10.76 -4.53
N ALA A 146 8.62 9.87 -3.99
CA ALA A 146 8.25 9.04 -2.84
C ALA A 146 7.72 9.84 -1.66
N GLY A 147 8.43 10.90 -1.26
CA GLY A 147 8.04 11.75 -0.14
C GLY A 147 6.75 12.52 -0.39
N ASP A 148 6.55 13.03 -1.59
CA ASP A 148 5.33 13.75 -1.97
C ASP A 148 4.13 12.80 -1.96
N HIS A 149 4.32 11.55 -2.42
CA HIS A 149 3.28 10.51 -2.35
C HIS A 149 2.91 10.17 -0.91
N LEU A 150 3.90 9.85 -0.06
CA LEU A 150 3.68 9.57 1.36
C LEU A 150 2.94 10.72 2.07
N TYR A 151 3.37 11.96 1.82
CA TYR A 151 2.75 13.14 2.40
C TYR A 151 1.30 13.31 1.95
N ALA A 152 1.05 13.18 0.65
CA ALA A 152 -0.29 13.29 0.07
C ALA A 152 -1.24 12.22 0.63
N GLN A 153 -0.80 10.95 0.68
CA GLN A 153 -1.60 9.86 1.22
C GLN A 153 -1.87 10.05 2.72
N THR A 154 -0.88 10.51 3.49
CA THR A 154 -1.02 10.82 4.91
C THR A 154 -2.07 11.91 5.14
N ILE A 155 -2.02 13.03 4.39
CA ILE A 155 -3.00 14.11 4.49
C ILE A 155 -4.41 13.62 4.19
N GLN A 156 -4.57 12.81 3.17
CA GLN A 156 -5.88 12.32 2.75
C GLN A 156 -6.45 11.21 3.67
N THR A 157 -5.59 10.54 4.45
CA THR A 157 -5.99 9.44 5.34
C THR A 157 -6.38 9.94 6.73
N PHE A 158 -5.59 10.82 7.35
CA PHE A 158 -5.82 11.23 8.73
C PHE A 158 -6.85 12.36 8.82
N ARG A 159 -7.89 12.16 9.65
CA ARG A 159 -9.01 13.08 9.79
C ARG A 159 -8.55 14.53 10.08
N TYR A 160 -7.68 14.71 11.07
CA TYR A 160 -7.21 16.04 11.46
C TYR A 160 -6.43 16.76 10.35
N LEU A 161 -5.72 16.03 9.48
CA LEU A 161 -5.02 16.60 8.32
C LEU A 161 -6.00 16.95 7.20
N ARG A 162 -7.02 16.12 6.96
CA ARG A 162 -8.08 16.45 6.01
C ARG A 162 -8.84 17.73 6.42
N GLU A 163 -9.09 17.90 7.71
CA GLU A 163 -9.71 19.11 8.24
C GLU A 163 -8.82 20.34 8.01
N ARG A 164 -7.51 20.24 8.19
CA ARG A 164 -6.53 21.29 7.88
C ARG A 164 -6.45 21.61 6.40
N LEU A 165 -6.47 20.57 5.56
CA LEU A 165 -6.52 20.73 4.10
C LEU A 165 -7.79 21.48 3.67
N ALA A 166 -8.95 21.11 4.21
CA ALA A 166 -10.21 21.76 3.93
C ALA A 166 -10.26 23.24 4.36
N ARG A 167 -9.51 23.60 5.43
CA ARG A 167 -9.36 25.01 5.87
C ARG A 167 -8.28 25.79 5.10
N GLY A 168 -7.57 25.12 4.15
CA GLY A 168 -6.48 25.75 3.38
C GLY A 168 -5.19 25.98 4.17
N GLU A 169 -5.04 25.40 5.36
CA GLU A 169 -3.85 25.51 6.19
C GLU A 169 -2.65 24.71 5.64
N ILE A 170 -2.94 23.66 4.90
CA ILE A 170 -1.95 22.81 4.20
C ILE A 170 -2.45 22.55 2.78
N LYS A 171 -1.54 22.15 1.90
CA LYS A 171 -1.84 21.84 0.49
C LYS A 171 -1.30 20.46 0.15
N LEU A 172 -1.96 19.80 -0.80
CA LEU A 172 -1.41 18.60 -1.42
C LEU A 172 -0.26 18.99 -2.36
N PRO A 173 0.77 18.14 -2.50
CA PRO A 173 1.80 18.28 -3.54
C PRO A 173 1.17 18.26 -4.94
N ASP A 174 1.83 18.90 -5.90
CA ASP A 174 1.42 18.85 -7.30
C ASP A 174 1.46 17.40 -7.81
N GLY A 175 0.44 17.00 -8.54
CA GLY A 175 0.32 15.62 -9.04
C GLY A 175 -0.03 14.57 -7.97
N ALA A 176 -0.50 14.99 -6.79
CA ALA A 176 -0.94 14.07 -5.74
C ALA A 176 -2.03 13.13 -6.25
N ARG A 177 -1.85 11.83 -6.00
CA ARG A 177 -2.82 10.80 -6.36
C ARG A 177 -3.90 10.68 -5.29
N GLU A 178 -5.11 10.29 -5.71
CA GLU A 178 -6.17 9.94 -4.77
C GLU A 178 -5.84 8.66 -3.99
N VAL A 179 -6.33 8.56 -2.77
CA VAL A 179 -6.21 7.35 -1.94
C VAL A 179 -6.90 6.19 -2.65
N GLY A 180 -6.19 5.05 -2.74
CA GLY A 180 -6.70 3.85 -3.40
C GLY A 180 -6.79 3.95 -4.92
N SER A 181 -6.01 4.85 -5.56
CA SER A 181 -5.88 4.93 -7.01
C SER A 181 -4.94 3.86 -7.60
N LEU A 182 -4.23 3.14 -6.75
CA LEU A 182 -3.32 2.04 -7.11
C LEU A 182 -3.88 0.70 -6.63
N GLY A 183 -3.21 -0.38 -7.01
CA GLY A 183 -3.60 -1.74 -6.63
C GLY A 183 -4.90 -2.22 -7.26
N GLN A 184 -5.44 -3.32 -6.73
CA GLN A 184 -6.68 -3.94 -7.23
C GLN A 184 -7.90 -3.03 -7.07
N HIS A 185 -7.96 -2.26 -5.99
CA HIS A 185 -9.07 -1.34 -5.72
C HIS A 185 -9.13 -0.21 -6.77
N GLY A 186 -7.98 0.34 -7.15
CA GLY A 186 -7.88 1.36 -8.20
C GLY A 186 -8.30 0.80 -9.57
N LYS A 187 -7.88 -0.41 -9.91
CA LYS A 187 -8.26 -1.09 -11.15
C LYS A 187 -9.77 -1.31 -11.25
N ASN A 188 -10.41 -1.74 -10.16
CA ASN A 188 -11.87 -1.96 -10.13
C ASN A 188 -12.67 -0.66 -10.26
N LYS A 189 -12.17 0.46 -9.71
CA LYS A 189 -12.81 1.78 -9.92
C LYS A 189 -12.75 2.24 -11.38
N GLY A 190 -11.64 1.96 -12.09
CA GLY A 190 -11.49 2.26 -13.52
C GLY A 190 -12.50 1.50 -14.39
N LEU A 191 -12.69 0.22 -14.12
CA LEU A 191 -13.66 -0.62 -14.85
C LEU A 191 -15.12 -0.16 -14.65
N SER A 192 -15.49 0.23 -13.43
CA SER A 192 -16.85 0.73 -13.15
C SER A 192 -17.18 2.05 -13.85
N ASN A 193 -16.17 2.89 -14.11
CA ASN A 193 -16.35 4.15 -14.84
C ASN A 193 -16.43 3.95 -16.35
N GLU A 194 -15.79 2.91 -16.90
CA GLU A 194 -15.90 2.58 -18.33
C GLU A 194 -17.22 1.90 -18.68
N GLU A 195 -17.78 1.10 -17.77
CA GLU A 195 -19.11 0.47 -17.95
C GLU A 195 -20.26 1.47 -17.82
N ALA A 196 -20.10 2.52 -17.01
CA ALA A 196 -21.11 3.56 -16.85
C ALA A 196 -21.20 4.53 -18.04
N ASN A 197 -20.21 4.51 -18.94
CA ASN A 197 -20.14 5.35 -20.15
C ASN A 197 -20.47 4.58 -21.47
N ARG A 198 -20.94 3.35 -21.37
CA ARG A 198 -21.45 2.53 -22.49
C ARG A 198 -22.97 2.37 -22.37
#